data_18376faa677a8759b9dcec2faed97eea
#
_entry.id   18376faa677a8759b9dcec2faed97eea
#
_cell.length_a   1.000
_cell.length_b   1.000
_cell.length_c   1.000
_cell.angle_alpha   90.00
_cell.angle_beta   90.00
_cell.angle_gamma   90.00
#
_symmetry.space_group_name_H-M   'P 1'
#
loop_
_entity.id
_entity.type
_entity.pdbx_description
1 polymer ?
#
loop_
_entity_poly.entity_id
_entity_poly.type
_entity_poly.pdbx_seq_one_letter_code
_entity_poly.pdbx_strand_id
1 'polypeptide(L)'
;ARHFISTSTRVLGYESSPDGVENDGHFCHVGTFPIGIDVDAVDSIRKSSDVVPKIKAITEMYSDKKILVGRDKIDLVQGVLQKLAAFEKFLLDYPEWQNKVVLIQVTDANSADSLKNENKVSEMVAHINGNIGSLEWSPVYHYHH
;
A
#
# COMPACT_ATOMS: atom_id res chain seq x y z
N ALA A 1 -10.28 16.22 -9.97
CA ALA A 1 -10.97 17.51 -10.24
C ALA A 1 -9.99 18.69 -10.20
N ARG A 2 -9.37 19.03 -9.07
CA ARG A 2 -8.52 20.25 -8.90
C ARG A 2 -7.40 20.40 -9.94
N HIS A 3 -6.63 19.33 -10.21
CA HIS A 3 -5.57 19.38 -11.22
C HIS A 3 -6.12 19.66 -12.62
N PHE A 4 -7.21 19.03 -13.00
CA PHE A 4 -7.85 19.27 -14.29
C PHE A 4 -8.26 20.74 -14.44
N ILE A 5 -8.99 21.28 -13.46
CA ILE A 5 -9.44 22.69 -13.45
C ILE A 5 -8.22 23.62 -13.55
N SER A 6 -7.22 23.44 -12.68
CA SER A 6 -6.01 24.27 -12.68
C SER A 6 -5.23 24.19 -14.00
N THR A 7 -5.15 23.02 -14.62
CA THR A 7 -4.48 22.85 -15.92
C THR A 7 -5.26 23.52 -17.03
N SER A 8 -6.59 23.37 -17.06
CA SER A 8 -7.45 24.05 -18.06
C SER A 8 -7.30 25.57 -18.00
N THR A 9 -7.27 26.14 -16.79
CA THR A 9 -7.06 27.58 -16.61
C THR A 9 -5.64 28.01 -17.07
N ARG A 10 -4.60 27.27 -16.68
CA ARG A 10 -3.21 27.66 -16.96
C ARG A 10 -2.81 27.47 -18.43
N VAL A 11 -3.27 26.40 -19.07
CA VAL A 11 -2.85 26.02 -20.42
C VAL A 11 -3.78 26.59 -21.48
N LEU A 12 -5.09 26.58 -21.21
CA LEU A 12 -6.10 26.98 -22.18
C LEU A 12 -6.70 28.37 -21.91
N GLY A 13 -6.41 28.98 -20.76
CA GLY A 13 -6.91 30.29 -20.40
C GLY A 13 -8.40 30.33 -20.05
N TYR A 14 -9.02 29.17 -19.77
CA TYR A 14 -10.45 29.11 -19.45
C TYR A 14 -10.74 29.68 -18.05
N GLU A 15 -11.87 30.35 -17.92
CA GLU A 15 -12.36 30.75 -16.61
C GLU A 15 -12.76 29.51 -15.81
N SER A 16 -12.47 29.51 -14.52
CA SER A 16 -12.74 28.35 -13.68
C SER A 16 -13.33 28.72 -12.32
N SER A 17 -14.13 27.83 -11.81
CA SER A 17 -14.63 27.80 -10.45
C SER A 17 -14.25 26.48 -9.77
N PRO A 18 -14.47 26.32 -8.45
CA PRO A 18 -14.28 25.04 -7.77
C PRO A 18 -15.09 23.88 -8.40
N ASP A 19 -16.18 24.19 -9.09
CA ASP A 19 -17.13 23.21 -9.63
C ASP A 19 -16.91 22.88 -11.11
N GLY A 20 -16.05 23.64 -11.81
CA GLY A 20 -15.80 23.37 -13.20
C GLY A 20 -15.06 24.48 -13.96
N VAL A 21 -15.11 24.41 -15.27
CA VAL A 21 -14.48 25.34 -16.20
C VAL A 21 -15.48 25.88 -17.19
N GLU A 22 -15.33 27.15 -17.60
CA GLU A 22 -16.16 27.80 -18.60
C GLU A 22 -15.36 28.04 -19.88
N ASN A 23 -15.99 27.73 -21.01
CA ASN A 23 -15.47 28.02 -22.34
C ASN A 23 -16.60 28.44 -23.28
N ASP A 24 -16.50 29.64 -23.86
CA ASP A 24 -17.44 30.19 -24.82
C ASP A 24 -18.93 30.12 -24.40
N GLY A 25 -19.21 30.46 -23.15
CA GLY A 25 -20.57 30.41 -22.58
C GLY A 25 -21.07 29.03 -22.21
N HIS A 26 -20.23 27.99 -22.30
CA HIS A 26 -20.54 26.65 -21.87
C HIS A 26 -19.79 26.32 -20.58
N PHE A 27 -20.53 26.02 -19.50
CA PHE A 27 -19.95 25.58 -18.24
C PHE A 27 -19.87 24.05 -18.18
N CYS A 28 -18.63 23.53 -18.04
CA CYS A 28 -18.37 22.11 -17.88
C CYS A 28 -18.12 21.79 -16.39
N HIS A 29 -19.03 21.07 -15.77
CA HIS A 29 -18.88 20.57 -14.41
C HIS A 29 -17.80 19.52 -14.31
N VAL A 30 -16.94 19.63 -13.31
CA VAL A 30 -15.83 18.68 -13.05
C VAL A 30 -16.04 17.98 -11.73
N GLY A 31 -16.39 16.72 -11.79
CA GLY A 31 -16.59 15.86 -10.63
C GLY A 31 -15.47 14.85 -10.44
N THR A 32 -15.45 14.24 -9.27
CA THR A 32 -14.61 13.07 -8.96
C THR A 32 -15.53 11.90 -8.68
N PHE A 33 -15.37 10.83 -9.44
CA PHE A 33 -16.22 9.64 -9.35
C PHE A 33 -15.32 8.42 -9.07
N PRO A 34 -14.91 8.19 -7.80
CA PRO A 34 -14.12 7.03 -7.46
C PRO A 34 -14.89 5.74 -7.75
N ILE A 35 -14.24 4.81 -8.42
CA ILE A 35 -14.86 3.52 -8.76
C ILE A 35 -15.19 2.71 -7.49
N GLY A 36 -14.35 2.84 -6.45
CA GLY A 36 -14.48 2.02 -5.25
C GLY A 36 -14.08 0.57 -5.49
N ILE A 37 -14.64 -0.33 -4.69
CA ILE A 37 -14.44 -1.78 -4.79
C ILE A 37 -15.80 -2.49 -4.79
N ASP A 38 -15.85 -3.65 -5.44
CA ASP A 38 -16.98 -4.56 -5.33
C ASP A 38 -16.86 -5.37 -4.02
N VAL A 39 -17.60 -4.94 -3.01
CA VAL A 39 -17.55 -5.55 -1.66
C VAL A 39 -18.05 -6.99 -1.68
N ASP A 40 -19.07 -7.30 -2.45
CA ASP A 40 -19.67 -8.64 -2.54
C ASP A 40 -18.71 -9.63 -3.21
N ALA A 41 -18.02 -9.19 -4.26
CA ALA A 41 -16.98 -9.99 -4.92
C ALA A 41 -15.81 -10.28 -3.97
N VAL A 42 -15.32 -9.28 -3.24
CA VAL A 42 -14.23 -9.47 -2.25
C VAL A 42 -14.66 -10.40 -1.13
N ASP A 43 -15.87 -10.25 -0.60
CA ASP A 43 -16.38 -11.10 0.49
C ASP A 43 -16.60 -12.55 0.03
N SER A 44 -17.04 -12.75 -1.21
CA SER A 44 -17.17 -14.08 -1.83
C SER A 44 -15.81 -14.77 -1.96
N ILE A 45 -14.78 -14.05 -2.43
CA ILE A 45 -13.41 -14.57 -2.53
C ILE A 45 -12.89 -14.94 -1.14
N ARG A 46 -13.06 -14.07 -0.16
CA ARG A 46 -12.63 -14.30 1.23
C ARG A 46 -13.23 -15.56 1.83
N LYS A 47 -14.45 -15.93 1.44
CA LYS A 47 -15.19 -17.13 1.91
C LYS A 47 -14.95 -18.37 1.04
N SER A 48 -14.14 -18.28 -0.02
CA SER A 48 -13.91 -19.40 -0.91
C SER A 48 -13.14 -20.54 -0.24
N SER A 49 -13.33 -21.76 -0.76
CA SER A 49 -12.64 -22.97 -0.29
C SER A 49 -11.12 -22.88 -0.35
N ASP A 50 -10.59 -22.06 -1.25
CA ASP A 50 -9.14 -21.92 -1.46
C ASP A 50 -8.51 -20.90 -0.52
N VAL A 51 -9.28 -19.91 -0.05
CA VAL A 51 -8.81 -18.80 0.78
C VAL A 51 -8.98 -19.08 2.27
N VAL A 52 -10.11 -19.66 2.67
CA VAL A 52 -10.41 -19.93 4.10
C VAL A 52 -9.31 -20.75 4.80
N PRO A 53 -8.80 -21.86 4.24
CA PRO A 53 -7.73 -22.62 4.88
C PRO A 53 -6.43 -21.82 5.05
N LYS A 54 -6.10 -20.95 4.08
CA LYS A 54 -4.90 -20.10 4.12
C LYS A 54 -5.02 -19.05 5.21
N ILE A 55 -6.18 -18.40 5.33
CA ILE A 55 -6.45 -17.45 6.42
C ILE A 55 -6.29 -18.14 7.77
N LYS A 56 -6.89 -19.33 7.93
CA LYS A 56 -6.79 -20.11 9.16
C LYS A 56 -5.34 -20.44 9.50
N ALA A 57 -4.57 -20.96 8.55
CA ALA A 57 -3.16 -21.32 8.74
C ALA A 57 -2.31 -20.10 9.16
N ILE A 58 -2.50 -18.94 8.52
CA ILE A 58 -1.78 -17.71 8.89
C ILE A 58 -2.19 -17.23 10.28
N THR A 59 -3.49 -17.27 10.60
CA THR A 59 -4.00 -16.86 11.92
C THR A 59 -3.48 -17.78 13.04
N GLU A 60 -3.40 -19.09 12.79
CA GLU A 60 -2.82 -20.05 13.74
C GLU A 60 -1.32 -19.85 13.92
N MET A 61 -0.58 -19.61 12.82
CA MET A 61 0.86 -19.36 12.85
C MET A 61 1.23 -18.12 13.67
N TYR A 62 0.41 -17.08 13.63
CA TYR A 62 0.61 -15.82 14.35
C TYR A 62 -0.48 -15.56 15.40
N SER A 63 -0.93 -16.62 16.09
CA SER A 63 -2.08 -16.55 17.03
C SER A 63 -1.89 -15.56 18.18
N ASP A 64 -0.65 -15.31 18.58
CA ASP A 64 -0.24 -14.37 19.64
C ASP A 64 0.14 -12.97 19.13
N LYS A 65 0.04 -12.71 17.80
CA LYS A 65 0.53 -11.49 17.17
C LYS A 65 -0.56 -10.74 16.41
N LYS A 66 -0.41 -9.44 16.29
CA LYS A 66 -1.16 -8.63 15.34
C LYS A 66 -0.52 -8.75 13.95
N ILE A 67 -1.31 -9.07 12.95
CA ILE A 67 -0.84 -9.23 11.57
C ILE A 67 -1.19 -7.97 10.80
N LEU A 68 -0.18 -7.31 10.25
CA LEU A 68 -0.32 -6.27 9.23
C LEU A 68 -0.02 -6.89 7.87
N VAL A 69 -0.84 -6.59 6.88
CA VAL A 69 -0.65 -7.08 5.51
C VAL A 69 -0.53 -5.91 4.56
N GLY A 70 0.51 -5.92 3.75
CA GLY A 70 0.70 -4.98 2.65
C GLY A 70 0.84 -5.74 1.34
N ARG A 71 0.16 -5.28 0.28
CA ARG A 71 0.39 -5.73 -1.09
C ARG A 71 0.56 -4.54 -1.99
N ASP A 72 1.70 -4.43 -2.65
CA ASP A 72 2.06 -3.28 -3.47
C ASP A 72 2.85 -3.73 -4.70
N LYS A 73 2.79 -2.93 -5.75
CA LYS A 73 3.76 -3.01 -6.85
C LYS A 73 5.05 -2.33 -6.43
N ILE A 74 6.18 -2.86 -6.89
CA ILE A 74 7.48 -2.23 -6.65
C ILE A 74 7.65 -1.06 -7.64
N ASP A 75 7.02 0.05 -7.33
CA ASP A 75 7.24 1.32 -8.02
C ASP A 75 7.53 2.44 -7.01
N LEU A 76 7.99 3.59 -7.52
CA LEU A 76 8.31 4.75 -6.69
C LEU A 76 7.07 5.43 -6.11
N VAL A 77 5.87 5.12 -6.62
CA VAL A 77 4.62 5.82 -6.29
C VAL A 77 3.91 5.16 -5.13
N GLN A 78 3.98 3.84 -5.01
CA GLN A 78 3.22 3.08 -4.00
C GLN A 78 3.83 3.09 -2.60
N GLY A 79 5.06 3.57 -2.46
CA GLY A 79 5.62 3.91 -1.16
C GLY A 79 5.98 2.73 -0.26
N VAL A 80 6.38 1.58 -0.81
CA VAL A 80 6.78 0.39 -0.01
C VAL A 80 7.91 0.72 0.96
N LEU A 81 8.95 1.44 0.51
CA LEU A 81 10.08 1.83 1.35
C LEU A 81 9.64 2.76 2.50
N GLN A 82 8.73 3.71 2.21
CA GLN A 82 8.19 4.60 3.22
C GLN A 82 7.33 3.85 4.26
N LYS A 83 6.57 2.84 3.82
CA LYS A 83 5.82 1.95 4.71
C LYS A 83 6.75 1.16 5.62
N LEU A 84 7.82 0.58 5.09
CA LEU A 84 8.83 -0.14 5.86
C LEU A 84 9.52 0.78 6.87
N ALA A 85 9.93 1.99 6.46
CA ALA A 85 10.52 2.98 7.34
C ALA A 85 9.56 3.42 8.46
N ALA A 86 8.28 3.60 8.13
CA ALA A 86 7.26 3.93 9.13
C ALA A 86 7.05 2.79 10.13
N PHE A 87 7.07 1.54 9.66
CA PHE A 87 6.96 0.38 10.52
C PHE A 87 8.19 0.20 11.43
N GLU A 88 9.40 0.40 10.89
CA GLU A 88 10.62 0.43 11.70
C GLU A 88 10.53 1.48 12.79
N LYS A 89 10.20 2.72 12.41
CA LYS A 89 10.05 3.81 13.36
C LYS A 89 8.99 3.50 14.43
N PHE A 90 7.88 2.90 14.05
CA PHE A 90 6.85 2.46 15.00
C PHE A 90 7.41 1.49 16.04
N LEU A 91 8.19 0.49 15.62
CA LEU A 91 8.78 -0.49 16.54
C LEU A 91 9.88 0.09 17.45
N LEU A 92 10.56 1.14 16.99
CA LEU A 92 11.56 1.87 17.79
C LEU A 92 10.89 2.83 18.78
N ASP A 93 9.86 3.56 18.36
CA ASP A 93 9.14 4.52 19.21
C ASP A 93 8.25 3.82 20.27
N TYR A 94 7.78 2.59 19.95
CA TYR A 94 6.89 1.80 20.79
C TYR A 94 7.40 0.38 21.01
N PRO A 95 8.48 0.21 21.82
CA PRO A 95 9.12 -1.10 22.01
C PRO A 95 8.19 -2.18 22.59
N GLU A 96 7.12 -1.78 23.27
CA GLU A 96 6.11 -2.69 23.80
C GLU A 96 5.35 -3.48 22.71
N TRP A 97 5.44 -3.08 21.43
CA TRP A 97 4.90 -3.79 20.29
C TRP A 97 5.86 -4.79 19.65
N GLN A 98 7.13 -4.76 20.02
CA GLN A 98 8.10 -5.76 19.58
C GLN A 98 7.65 -7.15 20.01
N ASN A 99 7.81 -8.13 19.16
CA ASN A 99 7.32 -9.51 19.33
C ASN A 99 5.78 -9.66 19.42
N LYS A 100 5.01 -8.58 19.24
CA LYS A 100 3.53 -8.62 19.27
C LYS A 100 2.89 -8.30 17.92
N VAL A 101 3.66 -7.88 16.94
CA VAL A 101 3.19 -7.51 15.61
C VAL A 101 4.11 -8.06 14.53
N VAL A 102 3.54 -8.44 13.40
CA VAL A 102 4.28 -8.82 12.19
C VAL A 102 3.74 -8.07 10.99
N LEU A 103 4.62 -7.66 10.09
CA LEU A 103 4.26 -7.12 8.78
C LEU A 103 4.53 -8.17 7.70
N ILE A 104 3.48 -8.62 7.03
CA ILE A 104 3.57 -9.48 5.84
C ILE A 104 3.45 -8.58 4.62
N GLN A 105 4.55 -8.33 3.95
CA GLN A 105 4.62 -7.50 2.75
C GLN A 105 4.73 -8.37 1.51
N VAL A 106 3.77 -8.26 0.62
CA VAL A 106 3.79 -8.89 -0.71
C VAL A 106 4.09 -7.82 -1.75
N THR A 107 5.03 -8.09 -2.64
CA THR A 107 5.36 -7.18 -3.74
C THR A 107 5.28 -7.90 -5.08
N ASP A 108 4.74 -7.19 -6.08
CA ASP A 108 4.69 -7.65 -7.47
C ASP A 108 5.73 -6.88 -8.30
N ALA A 109 6.59 -7.58 -9.07
CA ALA A 109 7.50 -6.97 -10.03
C ALA A 109 6.83 -6.86 -11.41
N ASN A 110 6.68 -5.65 -11.91
CA ASN A 110 6.02 -5.43 -13.20
C ASN A 110 6.86 -4.67 -14.26
N SER A 111 8.15 -4.38 -13.99
CA SER A 111 9.00 -3.63 -14.94
C SER A 111 10.48 -3.90 -14.77
N ALA A 112 11.27 -3.60 -15.80
CA ALA A 112 12.74 -3.69 -15.76
C ALA A 112 13.39 -2.79 -14.67
N ASP A 113 12.75 -1.70 -14.30
CA ASP A 113 13.19 -0.82 -13.20
C ASP A 113 12.87 -1.41 -11.81
N SER A 114 12.07 -2.47 -11.73
CA SER A 114 11.67 -3.09 -10.46
C SER A 114 12.86 -3.74 -9.73
N LEU A 115 13.83 -4.33 -10.45
CA LEU A 115 14.98 -5.02 -9.85
C LEU A 115 15.80 -4.13 -8.90
N LYS A 116 16.05 -2.87 -9.29
CA LYS A 116 16.79 -1.93 -8.44
C LYS A 116 16.00 -1.55 -7.18
N ASN A 117 14.71 -1.41 -7.30
CA ASN A 117 13.84 -1.08 -6.17
C ASN A 117 13.60 -2.31 -5.28
N GLU A 118 13.55 -3.51 -5.87
CA GLU A 118 13.45 -4.77 -5.16
C GLU A 118 14.66 -5.01 -4.23
N ASN A 119 15.87 -4.75 -4.73
CA ASN A 119 17.07 -4.82 -3.90
C ASN A 119 16.96 -3.89 -2.69
N LYS A 120 16.51 -2.65 -2.88
CA LYS A 120 16.32 -1.69 -1.78
C LYS A 120 15.27 -2.16 -0.76
N VAL A 121 14.18 -2.77 -1.23
CA VAL A 121 13.16 -3.35 -0.34
C VAL A 121 13.76 -4.49 0.45
N SER A 122 14.47 -5.40 -0.19
CA SER A 122 15.13 -6.53 0.45
C SER A 122 16.20 -6.09 1.46
N GLU A 123 17.02 -5.11 1.11
CA GLU A 123 18.00 -4.50 2.02
C GLU A 123 17.33 -3.90 3.25
N MET A 124 16.23 -3.17 3.06
CA MET A 124 15.52 -2.56 4.18
C MET A 124 14.82 -3.59 5.07
N VAL A 125 14.24 -4.64 4.50
CA VAL A 125 13.68 -5.77 5.25
C VAL A 125 14.77 -6.46 6.08
N ALA A 126 15.92 -6.74 5.47
CA ALA A 126 17.06 -7.34 6.18
C ALA A 126 17.56 -6.43 7.32
N HIS A 127 17.62 -5.12 7.06
CA HIS A 127 18.00 -4.13 8.08
C HIS A 127 17.05 -4.14 9.28
N ILE A 128 15.74 -4.07 9.04
CA ILE A 128 14.74 -4.06 10.11
C ILE A 128 14.80 -5.37 10.91
N ASN A 129 14.81 -6.51 10.22
CA ASN A 129 14.85 -7.82 10.86
C ASN A 129 16.14 -8.06 11.65
N GLY A 130 17.27 -7.57 11.13
CA GLY A 130 18.57 -7.69 11.81
C GLY A 130 18.70 -6.79 13.04
N ASN A 131 18.13 -5.59 13.01
CA ASN A 131 18.27 -4.63 14.11
C ASN A 131 17.24 -4.81 15.23
N ILE A 132 16.02 -5.18 14.88
CA ILE A 132 14.88 -5.21 15.83
C ILE A 132 14.43 -6.64 16.10
N GLY A 133 14.58 -7.54 15.12
CA GLY A 133 14.17 -8.94 15.22
C GLY A 133 14.98 -9.74 16.25
N SER A 134 14.50 -10.95 16.52
CA SER A 134 15.16 -11.93 17.36
C SER A 134 15.18 -13.30 16.69
N LEU A 135 15.79 -14.30 17.33
CA LEU A 135 15.76 -15.68 16.82
C LEU A 135 14.35 -16.27 16.74
N GLU A 136 13.43 -15.77 17.57
CA GLU A 136 12.06 -16.27 17.68
C GLU A 136 11.06 -15.41 16.90
N TRP A 137 11.44 -14.21 16.47
CA TRP A 137 10.53 -13.26 15.83
C TRP A 137 11.22 -12.40 14.78
N SER A 138 10.67 -12.41 13.57
CA SER A 138 11.02 -11.48 12.51
C SER A 138 9.90 -10.45 12.37
N PRO A 139 10.22 -9.14 12.48
CA PRO A 139 9.24 -8.07 12.30
C PRO A 139 8.56 -8.06 10.93
N VAL A 140 9.33 -8.34 9.87
CA VAL A 140 8.87 -8.24 8.48
C VAL A 140 9.09 -9.55 7.74
N TYR A 141 8.03 -10.06 7.12
CA TYR A 141 8.06 -11.13 6.14
C TYR A 141 7.79 -10.55 4.75
N HIS A 142 8.74 -10.67 3.85
CA HIS A 142 8.64 -10.16 2.49
C HIS A 142 8.50 -11.32 1.49
N TYR A 143 7.43 -11.28 0.71
CA TYR A 143 7.17 -12.22 -0.37
C TYR A 143 7.13 -11.46 -1.71
N HIS A 144 7.90 -11.97 -2.65
CA HIS A 144 7.91 -11.49 -4.02
C HIS A 144 7.08 -12.43 -4.89
N HIS A 145 6.19 -11.87 -5.74
CA HIS A 145 5.30 -12.64 -6.63
C HIS A 145 5.61 -12.33 -8.10
#